data_57807c63cd959b8ff858b7bdd1cb0ceb
#
_entry.id   57807c63cd959b8ff858b7bdd1cb0ceb
#
_cell.length_a   1.000
_cell.length_b   1.000
_cell.length_c   1.000
_cell.angle_alpha   90.00
_cell.angle_beta   90.00
_cell.angle_gamma   90.00
#
_symmetry.space_group_name_H-M   'P 1'
#
loop_
_entity.id
_entity.type
_entity.pdbx_description
1 polymer ?
#
loop_
_entity_poly.entity_id
_entity_poly.type
_entity_poly.pdbx_seq_one_letter_code
_entity_poly.pdbx_strand_id
1 'polypeptide(L)'
;MNYKDSGVDIDAGNAFVSRLKEKLPGIGGFNGLYPIPTGYERPVLVSGTDGVGTKINVCKVFNQWDTIGIDLVAMCVNDVITCGAKPLYFLDYISTGKISPICDQIMEGVLKGCELAGIDLIGGETAEHPRHAPPPAYGDDIELAGFSTGVVEKTEIIDGRHIRSGDKILSLIHI
;
A
#
# COMPACT_ATOMS: atom_id res chain seq x y z
N MET A 1 18.06 21.10 -20.30
CA MET A 1 17.48 20.66 -19.02
C MET A 1 16.97 19.26 -19.24
N ASN A 2 17.52 18.28 -18.55
CA ASN A 2 17.10 16.87 -18.59
C ASN A 2 16.55 16.49 -17.21
N TYR A 3 15.92 15.31 -17.08
CA TYR A 3 15.35 14.86 -15.81
C TYR A 3 16.38 14.79 -14.68
N LYS A 4 17.61 14.37 -14.99
CA LYS A 4 18.70 14.26 -14.02
C LYS A 4 19.11 15.63 -13.48
N ASP A 5 19.08 16.68 -14.32
CA ASP A 5 19.36 18.06 -13.88
C ASP A 5 18.27 18.61 -12.95
N SER A 6 17.05 18.06 -13.01
CA SER A 6 15.93 18.39 -12.12
C SER A 6 15.86 17.51 -10.88
N GLY A 7 16.82 16.58 -10.70
CA GLY A 7 16.93 15.74 -9.52
C GLY A 7 16.18 14.39 -9.61
N VAL A 8 15.58 14.07 -10.78
CA VAL A 8 14.89 12.78 -11.00
C VAL A 8 15.83 11.81 -11.71
N ASP A 9 16.10 10.65 -11.09
CA ASP A 9 16.98 9.61 -11.63
C ASP A 9 16.17 8.46 -12.26
N ILE A 10 15.89 8.57 -13.56
CA ILE A 10 15.13 7.57 -14.32
C ILE A 10 15.82 6.18 -14.27
N ASP A 11 17.16 6.14 -14.27
CA ASP A 11 17.90 4.88 -14.26
C ASP A 11 17.73 4.17 -12.89
N ALA A 12 17.74 4.94 -11.80
CA ALA A 12 17.46 4.40 -10.47
C ALA A 12 16.02 3.86 -10.38
N GLY A 13 15.05 4.56 -10.95
CA GLY A 13 13.66 4.11 -11.06
C GLY A 13 13.54 2.79 -11.84
N ASN A 14 14.13 2.73 -13.02
CA ASN A 14 14.12 1.53 -13.84
C ASN A 14 14.80 0.33 -13.14
N ALA A 15 15.92 0.57 -12.46
CA ALA A 15 16.61 -0.46 -11.69
C ALA A 15 15.74 -0.97 -10.52
N PHE A 16 15.04 -0.08 -9.81
CA PHE A 16 14.11 -0.44 -8.76
C PHE A 16 12.96 -1.32 -9.30
N VAL A 17 12.29 -0.89 -10.37
CA VAL A 17 11.22 -1.67 -11.02
C VAL A 17 11.73 -3.04 -11.50
N SER A 18 12.97 -3.12 -12.02
CA SER A 18 13.55 -4.39 -12.46
C SER A 18 13.70 -5.37 -11.31
N ARG A 19 14.15 -4.92 -10.13
CA ARG A 19 14.24 -5.77 -8.93
C ARG A 19 12.86 -6.24 -8.44
N LEU A 20 11.83 -5.40 -8.55
CA LEU A 20 10.45 -5.80 -8.22
C LEU A 20 9.93 -6.87 -9.16
N LYS A 21 10.21 -6.77 -10.46
CA LYS A 21 9.82 -7.78 -11.46
C LYS A 21 10.42 -9.16 -11.20
N GLU A 22 11.62 -9.23 -10.64
CA GLU A 22 12.25 -10.50 -10.24
C GLU A 22 11.45 -11.20 -9.13
N LYS A 23 10.89 -10.40 -8.20
CA LYS A 23 10.05 -10.91 -7.08
C LYS A 23 8.60 -11.18 -7.49
N LEU A 24 8.09 -10.45 -8.47
CA LEU A 24 6.70 -10.47 -8.93
C LEU A 24 6.64 -10.51 -10.47
N PRO A 25 6.76 -11.69 -11.09
CA PRO A 25 6.80 -11.82 -12.55
C PRO A 25 5.57 -11.30 -13.29
N GLY A 26 4.43 -11.10 -12.60
CA GLY A 26 3.19 -10.54 -13.16
C GLY A 26 3.11 -9.02 -13.17
N ILE A 27 4.02 -8.33 -12.49
CA ILE A 27 4.07 -6.86 -12.44
C ILE A 27 4.87 -6.33 -13.62
N GLY A 28 4.39 -5.28 -14.25
CA GLY A 28 5.23 -4.58 -15.22
C GLY A 28 4.55 -3.87 -16.36
N GLY A 29 3.23 -3.76 -16.33
CA GLY A 29 2.46 -2.82 -17.14
C GLY A 29 2.27 -1.48 -16.43
N PHE A 30 1.64 -0.52 -17.14
CA PHE A 30 1.20 0.74 -16.52
C PHE A 30 -0.05 0.60 -15.65
N ASN A 31 -0.64 -0.59 -15.59
CA ASN A 31 -1.88 -0.88 -14.88
C ASN A 31 -1.83 -2.28 -14.27
N GLY A 32 -2.49 -2.45 -13.14
CA GLY A 32 -2.74 -3.75 -12.53
C GLY A 32 -3.94 -4.43 -13.17
N LEU A 33 -3.82 -5.71 -13.48
CA LEU A 33 -4.93 -6.53 -14.00
C LEU A 33 -5.34 -7.55 -12.94
N TYR A 34 -6.63 -7.60 -12.65
CA TYR A 34 -7.19 -8.58 -11.73
C TYR A 34 -8.47 -9.18 -12.33
N PRO A 35 -8.64 -10.51 -12.32
CA PRO A 35 -9.83 -11.13 -12.86
C PRO A 35 -11.06 -10.77 -12.05
N ILE A 36 -12.21 -10.61 -12.69
CA ILE A 36 -13.47 -10.40 -11.98
C ILE A 36 -13.75 -11.62 -11.11
N PRO A 37 -13.99 -11.44 -9.78
CA PRO A 37 -14.26 -12.57 -8.89
C PRO A 37 -15.53 -13.32 -9.30
N THR A 38 -15.50 -14.63 -9.22
CA THR A 38 -16.64 -15.52 -9.49
C THR A 38 -17.20 -16.08 -8.18
N GLY A 39 -18.41 -16.69 -8.26
CA GLY A 39 -19.07 -17.27 -7.10
C GLY A 39 -19.98 -16.32 -6.33
N TYR A 40 -20.21 -15.12 -6.86
CA TYR A 40 -21.14 -14.12 -6.33
C TYR A 40 -22.34 -13.99 -7.29
N GLU A 41 -23.52 -13.76 -6.73
CA GLU A 41 -24.72 -13.48 -7.54
C GLU A 41 -24.79 -11.98 -7.90
N ARG A 42 -24.49 -11.13 -6.94
CA ARG A 42 -24.48 -9.65 -7.09
C ARG A 42 -23.26 -9.08 -6.39
N PRO A 43 -22.06 -9.25 -6.96
CA PRO A 43 -20.82 -8.77 -6.36
C PRO A 43 -20.80 -7.25 -6.26
N VAL A 44 -20.33 -6.75 -5.11
CA VAL A 44 -20.05 -5.33 -4.89
C VAL A 44 -18.56 -5.20 -4.59
N LEU A 45 -17.89 -4.33 -5.33
CA LEU A 45 -16.49 -3.99 -5.04
C LEU A 45 -16.44 -2.94 -3.93
N VAL A 46 -15.53 -3.14 -3.01
CA VAL A 46 -15.25 -2.25 -1.89
C VAL A 46 -13.81 -1.82 -1.98
N SER A 47 -13.57 -0.53 -1.98
CA SER A 47 -12.21 0.01 -2.08
C SER A 47 -11.95 0.99 -0.95
N GLY A 48 -10.74 0.93 -0.40
CA GLY A 48 -10.22 1.84 0.60
C GLY A 48 -8.82 2.32 0.23
N THR A 49 -8.46 3.48 0.71
CA THR A 49 -7.11 4.05 0.61
C THR A 49 -6.72 4.62 1.95
N ASP A 50 -5.50 4.36 2.37
CA ASP A 50 -4.93 4.90 3.61
C ASP A 50 -3.42 5.06 3.48
N GLY A 51 -2.83 5.75 4.44
CA GLY A 51 -1.38 5.93 4.59
C GLY A 51 -0.93 5.48 5.98
N VAL A 52 0.38 5.48 6.20
CA VAL A 52 0.96 5.08 7.49
C VAL A 52 1.03 6.23 8.50
N GLY A 53 0.73 7.46 8.05
CA GLY A 53 0.74 8.65 8.90
C GLY A 53 2.08 8.85 9.61
N THR A 54 2.02 9.26 10.86
CA THR A 54 3.22 9.58 11.66
C THR A 54 4.10 8.37 12.02
N LYS A 55 3.69 7.14 11.76
CA LYS A 55 4.53 5.94 11.93
C LYS A 55 5.83 6.03 11.14
N ILE A 56 5.83 6.73 10.00
CA ILE A 56 7.02 6.97 9.20
C ILE A 56 8.15 7.64 10.00
N ASN A 57 7.81 8.47 10.99
CA ASN A 57 8.80 9.12 11.86
C ASN A 57 9.50 8.12 12.78
N VAL A 58 8.81 7.05 13.17
CA VAL A 58 9.41 5.95 13.95
C VAL A 58 10.46 5.24 13.11
N CYS A 59 10.11 4.94 11.84
CA CYS A 59 11.08 4.34 10.91
C CYS A 59 12.34 5.20 10.73
N LYS A 60 12.17 6.52 10.64
CA LYS A 60 13.30 7.47 10.55
C LYS A 60 14.19 7.43 11.79
N VAL A 61 13.59 7.41 13.00
CA VAL A 61 14.34 7.39 14.27
C VAL A 61 15.14 6.11 14.44
N PHE A 62 14.54 4.96 14.11
CA PHE A 62 15.18 3.65 14.29
C PHE A 62 15.91 3.15 13.05
N ASN A 63 15.81 3.87 11.92
CA ASN A 63 16.32 3.45 10.61
C ASN A 63 15.89 2.02 10.25
N GLN A 64 14.60 1.71 10.49
CA GLN A 64 13.99 0.41 10.23
C GLN A 64 12.78 0.61 9.33
N TRP A 65 12.82 0.05 8.11
CA TRP A 65 11.86 0.35 7.05
C TRP A 65 11.12 -0.89 6.53
N ASP A 66 11.58 -2.07 6.88
CA ASP A 66 11.08 -3.37 6.38
C ASP A 66 9.71 -3.76 6.94
N THR A 67 9.24 -3.10 8.01
CA THR A 67 7.94 -3.37 8.63
C THR A 67 6.84 -2.40 8.25
N ILE A 68 7.19 -1.17 7.83
CA ILE A 68 6.19 -0.13 7.57
C ILE A 68 5.25 -0.49 6.39
N GLY A 69 5.73 -1.28 5.44
CA GLY A 69 4.92 -1.78 4.34
C GLY A 69 3.83 -2.76 4.80
N ILE A 70 4.08 -3.53 5.87
CA ILE A 70 3.07 -4.39 6.50
C ILE A 70 1.95 -3.52 7.09
N ASP A 71 2.31 -2.45 7.79
CA ASP A 71 1.35 -1.49 8.34
C ASP A 71 0.51 -0.86 7.22
N LEU A 72 1.14 -0.46 6.11
CA LEU A 72 0.46 0.15 4.97
C LEU A 72 -0.63 -0.76 4.40
N VAL A 73 -0.29 -2.03 4.16
CA VAL A 73 -1.26 -3.01 3.67
C VAL A 73 -2.38 -3.23 4.69
N ALA A 74 -2.02 -3.39 5.97
CA ALA A 74 -2.98 -3.65 7.04
C ALA A 74 -3.99 -2.50 7.19
N MET A 75 -3.56 -1.23 7.11
CA MET A 75 -4.45 -0.08 7.22
C MET A 75 -5.51 -0.08 6.13
N CYS A 76 -5.12 -0.33 4.88
CA CYS A 76 -6.07 -0.37 3.77
C CYS A 76 -7.00 -1.61 3.82
N VAL A 77 -6.44 -2.78 4.14
CA VAL A 77 -7.21 -4.04 4.19
C VAL A 77 -8.22 -4.03 5.34
N ASN A 78 -7.85 -3.48 6.49
CA ASN A 78 -8.74 -3.38 7.64
C ASN A 78 -9.99 -2.56 7.32
N ASP A 79 -9.88 -1.49 6.54
CA ASP A 79 -11.03 -0.71 6.10
C ASP A 79 -11.96 -1.52 5.19
N VAL A 80 -11.38 -2.28 4.26
CA VAL A 80 -12.14 -3.12 3.33
C VAL A 80 -12.94 -4.21 4.05
N ILE A 81 -12.37 -4.86 5.06
CA ILE A 81 -13.05 -5.95 5.78
C ILE A 81 -14.17 -5.47 6.72
N THR A 82 -14.23 -4.18 7.07
CA THR A 82 -15.25 -3.64 7.99
C THR A 82 -16.67 -3.85 7.49
N CYS A 83 -16.87 -3.88 6.19
CA CYS A 83 -18.19 -4.12 5.59
C CYS A 83 -18.42 -5.59 5.18
N GLY A 84 -17.56 -6.53 5.60
CA GLY A 84 -17.65 -7.95 5.27
C GLY A 84 -17.04 -8.32 3.92
N ALA A 85 -16.33 -7.40 3.26
CA ALA A 85 -15.70 -7.70 1.99
C ALA A 85 -14.45 -8.58 2.16
N LYS A 86 -14.24 -9.48 1.21
CA LYS A 86 -13.01 -10.24 1.05
C LYS A 86 -12.01 -9.39 0.26
N PRO A 87 -10.86 -9.03 0.83
CA PRO A 87 -9.81 -8.32 0.08
C PRO A 87 -9.32 -9.16 -1.11
N LEU A 88 -8.96 -8.51 -2.20
CA LEU A 88 -8.55 -9.13 -3.45
C LEU A 88 -7.13 -8.76 -3.83
N TYR A 89 -6.84 -7.45 -3.87
CA TYR A 89 -5.57 -6.95 -4.33
C TYR A 89 -5.21 -5.60 -3.68
N PHE A 90 -3.95 -5.27 -3.85
CA PHE A 90 -3.33 -4.05 -3.35
C PHE A 90 -2.58 -3.29 -4.44
N LEU A 91 -2.53 -1.98 -4.31
CA LEU A 91 -1.69 -1.06 -5.07
C LEU A 91 -0.98 -0.15 -4.07
N ASP A 92 0.30 0.05 -4.23
CA ASP A 92 1.09 0.98 -3.40
C ASP A 92 1.39 2.31 -4.11
N TYR A 93 1.66 3.32 -3.33
CA TYR A 93 2.24 4.58 -3.80
C TYR A 93 3.35 5.01 -2.84
N ILE A 94 4.55 5.09 -3.36
CA ILE A 94 5.73 5.60 -2.64
C ILE A 94 6.09 6.97 -3.23
N SER A 95 6.01 8.02 -2.43
CA SER A 95 6.58 9.33 -2.75
C SER A 95 7.88 9.50 -1.97
N THR A 96 8.95 9.83 -2.66
CA THR A 96 10.27 9.98 -2.03
C THR A 96 11.06 11.12 -2.64
N GLY A 97 11.93 11.74 -1.85
CA GLY A 97 12.87 12.76 -2.36
C GLY A 97 13.93 12.17 -3.28
N LYS A 98 14.27 10.89 -3.08
CA LYS A 98 15.21 10.14 -3.89
C LYS A 98 14.97 8.63 -3.77
N ILE A 99 14.97 7.92 -4.89
CA ILE A 99 14.93 6.45 -4.87
C ILE A 99 16.22 5.91 -4.27
N SER A 100 16.10 5.16 -3.19
CA SER A 100 17.19 4.63 -2.38
C SER A 100 16.91 3.20 -1.94
N PRO A 101 17.85 2.47 -1.33
CA PRO A 101 17.63 1.13 -0.78
C PRO A 101 16.50 1.04 0.27
N ILE A 102 16.08 2.18 0.82
CA ILE A 102 14.93 2.26 1.73
C ILE A 102 13.64 1.86 0.98
N CYS A 103 13.50 2.24 -0.28
CA CYS A 103 12.33 1.85 -1.08
C CYS A 103 12.25 0.32 -1.24
N ASP A 104 13.38 -0.36 -1.40
CA ASP A 104 13.40 -1.83 -1.47
C ASP A 104 12.94 -2.47 -0.14
N GLN A 105 13.37 -1.93 1.01
CA GLN A 105 12.93 -2.40 2.34
C GLN A 105 11.42 -2.18 2.54
N ILE A 106 10.91 -1.02 2.17
CA ILE A 106 9.47 -0.72 2.24
C ILE A 106 8.69 -1.74 1.39
N MET A 107 9.15 -2.02 0.17
CA MET A 107 8.50 -2.98 -0.71
C MET A 107 8.56 -4.42 -0.16
N GLU A 108 9.62 -4.81 0.54
CA GLU A 108 9.65 -6.09 1.25
C GLU A 108 8.54 -6.17 2.31
N GLY A 109 8.32 -5.09 3.05
CA GLY A 109 7.21 -4.98 3.97
C GLY A 109 5.84 -5.05 3.28
N VAL A 110 5.66 -4.37 2.15
CA VAL A 110 4.41 -4.43 1.36
C VAL A 110 4.12 -5.85 0.88
N LEU A 111 5.13 -6.52 0.30
CA LEU A 111 5.01 -7.91 -0.15
C LEU A 111 4.62 -8.84 1.02
N LYS A 112 5.26 -8.66 2.17
CA LYS A 112 4.94 -9.43 3.37
C LYS A 112 3.53 -9.15 3.88
N GLY A 113 3.09 -7.90 3.86
CA GLY A 113 1.74 -7.50 4.21
C GLY A 113 0.69 -8.13 3.30
N CYS A 114 0.92 -8.13 1.99
CA CYS A 114 0.06 -8.79 1.01
C CYS A 114 -0.01 -10.31 1.24
N GLU A 115 1.13 -10.96 1.50
CA GLU A 115 1.18 -12.38 1.85
C GLU A 115 0.33 -12.69 3.09
N LEU A 116 0.48 -11.89 4.16
CA LEU A 116 -0.27 -12.05 5.41
C LEU A 116 -1.77 -11.84 5.22
N ALA A 117 -2.15 -10.89 4.37
CA ALA A 117 -3.54 -10.60 4.03
C ALA A 117 -4.14 -11.59 3.01
N GLY A 118 -3.32 -12.42 2.36
CA GLY A 118 -3.74 -13.36 1.32
C GLY A 118 -4.26 -12.67 0.06
N ILE A 119 -3.62 -11.55 -0.33
CA ILE A 119 -3.99 -10.73 -1.49
C ILE A 119 -2.80 -10.52 -2.42
N ASP A 120 -3.08 -10.12 -3.66
CA ASP A 120 -2.05 -9.86 -4.66
C ASP A 120 -1.64 -8.38 -4.68
N LEU A 121 -0.34 -8.11 -4.74
CA LEU A 121 0.17 -6.82 -5.19
C LEU A 121 0.15 -6.83 -6.73
N ILE A 122 -0.70 -6.01 -7.34
CA ILE A 122 -0.91 -6.03 -8.80
C ILE A 122 -0.29 -4.83 -9.53
N GLY A 123 0.23 -3.87 -8.80
CA GLY A 123 0.87 -2.67 -9.33
C GLY A 123 1.09 -1.64 -8.25
N GLY A 124 1.57 -0.50 -8.64
CA GLY A 124 1.86 0.63 -7.76
C GLY A 124 2.59 1.74 -8.50
N GLU A 125 3.02 2.75 -7.76
CA GLU A 125 3.78 3.88 -8.30
C GLU A 125 4.87 4.30 -7.32
N THR A 126 6.03 4.64 -7.84
CA THR A 126 7.11 5.28 -7.06
C THR A 126 7.47 6.60 -7.70
N ALA A 127 7.13 7.69 -7.03
CA ALA A 127 7.36 9.03 -7.51
C ALA A 127 8.55 9.68 -6.79
N GLU A 128 9.51 10.17 -7.57
CA GLU A 128 10.65 10.92 -7.07
C GLU A 128 10.34 12.42 -7.12
N HIS A 129 10.33 13.06 -5.96
CA HIS A 129 10.05 14.51 -5.79
C HIS A 129 11.24 15.21 -5.16
N PRO A 130 12.27 15.56 -5.94
CA PRO A 130 13.42 16.28 -5.43
C PRO A 130 13.00 17.63 -4.88
N ARG A 131 13.34 17.95 -3.64
CA ARG A 131 13.12 19.27 -3.08
C ARG A 131 14.15 20.24 -3.60
N HIS A 132 13.70 21.43 -4.00
CA HIS A 132 14.58 22.55 -4.37
C HIS A 132 15.22 23.27 -3.17
N ALA A 133 14.86 22.92 -1.93
CA ALA A 133 15.50 23.42 -0.72
C ALA A 133 16.61 22.45 -0.28
N PRO A 134 17.71 22.96 0.34
CA PRO A 134 18.71 22.08 0.93
C PRO A 134 18.01 21.14 1.91
N PRO A 135 18.33 19.84 1.89
CA PRO A 135 17.65 18.88 2.73
C PRO A 135 17.73 19.32 4.19
N PRO A 136 16.64 19.21 4.95
CA PRO A 136 16.80 19.05 6.37
C PRO A 136 17.69 17.83 6.55
N ALA A 137 18.56 17.83 7.53
CA ALA A 137 19.60 16.83 7.79
C ALA A 137 19.07 15.39 8.05
N TYR A 138 17.84 15.11 7.72
CA TYR A 138 17.14 13.84 7.91
C TYR A 138 16.61 13.39 6.57
N GLY A 139 17.20 12.32 6.12
CA GLY A 139 16.95 11.63 4.88
C GLY A 139 15.53 11.67 4.35
N ASP A 140 15.43 11.25 3.19
CA ASP A 140 14.32 11.11 2.28
C ASP A 140 12.95 11.42 2.90
N ASP A 141 12.30 12.47 2.38
CA ASP A 141 10.89 12.69 2.61
C ASP A 141 10.12 11.56 1.92
N ILE A 142 9.82 10.55 2.71
CA ILE A 142 9.06 9.40 2.26
C ILE A 142 7.64 9.55 2.77
N GLU A 143 6.70 9.43 1.85
CA GLU A 143 5.28 9.31 2.11
C GLU A 143 4.78 8.03 1.45
N LEU A 144 3.89 7.33 2.13
CA LEU A 144 3.33 6.06 1.69
C LEU A 144 1.81 6.16 1.66
N ALA A 145 1.22 5.71 0.56
CA ALA A 145 -0.21 5.49 0.45
C ALA A 145 -0.47 4.11 -0.14
N GLY A 146 -1.57 3.49 0.27
CA GLY A 146 -2.02 2.21 -0.23
C GLY A 146 -3.45 2.27 -0.70
N PHE A 147 -3.79 1.35 -1.60
CA PHE A 147 -5.13 1.18 -2.15
C PHE A 147 -5.45 -0.31 -2.16
N SER A 148 -6.51 -0.70 -1.50
CA SER A 148 -6.98 -2.08 -1.52
C SER A 148 -8.40 -2.14 -2.06
N THR A 149 -8.69 -3.21 -2.80
CA THR A 149 -10.03 -3.51 -3.28
C THR A 149 -10.40 -4.92 -2.85
N GLY A 150 -11.63 -5.07 -2.38
CA GLY A 150 -12.25 -6.34 -2.03
C GLY A 150 -13.60 -6.50 -2.71
N VAL A 151 -14.23 -7.64 -2.46
CA VAL A 151 -15.55 -7.98 -2.98
C VAL A 151 -16.43 -8.53 -1.87
N VAL A 152 -17.70 -8.19 -1.92
CA VAL A 152 -18.73 -8.73 -1.02
C VAL A 152 -20.01 -9.00 -1.82
N GLU A 153 -20.77 -10.05 -1.45
CA GLU A 153 -22.10 -10.25 -1.97
C GLU A 153 -23.02 -9.11 -1.45
N LYS A 154 -23.81 -8.51 -2.33
CA LYS A 154 -24.64 -7.34 -1.99
C LYS A 154 -25.54 -7.57 -0.77
N THR A 155 -26.01 -8.78 -0.56
CA THR A 155 -26.88 -9.15 0.57
C THR A 155 -26.11 -9.40 1.86
N GLU A 156 -24.80 -9.51 1.81
CA GLU A 156 -23.92 -9.80 2.94
C GLU A 156 -23.15 -8.56 3.45
N ILE A 157 -23.43 -7.39 2.84
CA ILE A 157 -22.78 -6.14 3.27
C ILE A 157 -23.12 -5.85 4.73
N ILE A 158 -22.08 -5.70 5.55
CA ILE A 158 -22.16 -5.26 6.94
C ILE A 158 -22.20 -3.73 6.95
N ASP A 159 -23.35 -3.16 7.31
CA ASP A 159 -23.60 -1.70 7.29
C ASP A 159 -24.13 -1.15 8.62
N GLY A 160 -24.07 -1.95 9.67
CA GLY A 160 -24.52 -1.57 11.00
C GLY A 160 -26.03 -1.74 11.27
N ARG A 161 -26.84 -2.07 10.27
CA ARG A 161 -28.33 -2.22 10.45
C ARG A 161 -28.70 -3.30 11.44
N HIS A 162 -27.84 -4.27 11.68
CA HIS A 162 -28.10 -5.42 12.54
C HIS A 162 -27.48 -5.28 13.93
N ILE A 163 -26.82 -4.16 14.25
CA ILE A 163 -26.25 -3.90 15.57
C ILE A 163 -27.36 -3.85 16.62
N ARG A 164 -27.19 -4.59 17.71
CA ARG A 164 -28.16 -4.73 18.79
C ARG A 164 -27.52 -4.52 20.16
N SER A 165 -28.35 -4.19 21.13
CA SER A 165 -27.93 -4.16 22.53
C SER A 165 -27.43 -5.55 22.96
N GLY A 166 -26.23 -5.62 23.51
CA GLY A 166 -25.55 -6.85 23.89
C GLY A 166 -24.45 -7.30 22.94
N ASP A 167 -24.31 -6.66 21.77
CA ASP A 167 -23.19 -6.92 20.86
C ASP A 167 -21.88 -6.46 21.49
N LYS A 168 -20.81 -7.19 21.20
CA LYS A 168 -19.47 -6.87 21.71
C LYS A 168 -18.80 -5.85 20.78
N ILE A 169 -18.18 -4.86 21.38
CA ILE A 169 -17.35 -3.90 20.67
C ILE A 169 -15.90 -4.36 20.71
N LEU A 170 -15.29 -4.50 19.53
CA LEU A 170 -13.88 -4.76 19.37
C LEU A 170 -13.22 -3.50 18.80
N SER A 171 -12.19 -2.99 19.46
CA SER A 171 -11.40 -1.88 18.94
C SER A 171 -10.07 -2.41 18.41
N LEU A 172 -9.70 -1.98 17.20
CA LEU A 172 -8.40 -2.28 16.58
C LEU A 172 -7.35 -1.18 16.87
N ILE A 173 -7.76 -0.08 17.50
CA ILE A 173 -6.93 1.11 17.71
C ILE A 173 -6.51 1.26 19.19
N HIS A 174 -7.29 0.71 20.11
CA HIS A 174 -7.00 0.83 21.54
C HIS A 174 -6.02 -0.24 21.99
N ILE A 175 -4.95 0.24 22.55
CA ILE A 175 -3.91 -0.54 23.22
C ILE A 175 -4.14 -0.41 24.74
#